data_8c92ac63faf05425ecb1b660d7b053a9
#
_entry.id   8c92ac63faf05425ecb1b660d7b053a9
#
_cell.length_a   1.000
_cell.length_b   1.000
_cell.length_c   1.000
_cell.angle_alpha   90.00
_cell.angle_beta   90.00
_cell.angle_gamma   90.00
#
_symmetry.space_group_name_H-M   'P 1'
#
loop_
_entity.id
_entity.type
_entity.pdbx_description
1 polymer ?
#
loop_
_entity_poly.entity_id
_entity_poly.type
_entity_poly.pdbx_seq_one_letter_code
_entity_poly.pdbx_strand_id
1 'polypeptide(L)'
;MLKFPKKVLFAIEAVVDIAYHAGSRPVQSQDITRRQGIPRRYLEQALQQLVRAELLTGVRGPRGGYNLARERRRISIGDIVQVMLNTGQADVPPEDNMGSELTLTVIRPLWENVETEMMIRLNEVSIDSLCQQAQKSGVASEGRQSLDFTI
;
A
#
# COMPACT_ATOMS: atom_id res chain seq x y z
N MET A 1 12.68 -3.49 -18.12
CA MET A 1 12.42 -2.96 -16.77
C MET A 1 11.32 -3.74 -16.08
N LEU A 2 11.62 -4.27 -14.93
CA LEU A 2 10.63 -4.98 -14.12
C LEU A 2 9.55 -3.98 -13.65
N LYS A 3 8.30 -4.29 -13.95
CA LYS A 3 7.17 -3.47 -13.50
C LYS A 3 6.41 -4.20 -12.41
N PHE A 4 6.16 -3.53 -11.31
CA PHE A 4 5.22 -4.02 -10.31
C PHE A 4 3.80 -4.02 -10.88
N PRO A 5 2.95 -4.98 -10.47
CA PRO A 5 1.53 -4.93 -10.83
C PRO A 5 0.91 -3.59 -10.40
N LYS A 6 0.08 -3.01 -11.26
CA LYS A 6 -0.57 -1.71 -10.98
C LYS A 6 -1.35 -1.73 -9.67
N LYS A 7 -1.98 -2.86 -9.32
CA LYS A 7 -2.72 -2.99 -8.05
C LYS A 7 -1.85 -2.74 -6.82
N VAL A 8 -0.58 -3.15 -6.87
CA VAL A 8 0.39 -2.93 -5.79
C VAL A 8 0.71 -1.44 -5.67
N LEU A 9 1.00 -0.80 -6.79
CA LEU A 9 1.29 0.65 -6.82
C LEU A 9 0.09 1.46 -6.35
N PHE A 10 -1.11 1.13 -6.78
CA PHE A 10 -2.33 1.79 -6.34
C PHE A 10 -2.54 1.66 -4.83
N ALA A 11 -2.26 0.48 -4.26
CA ALA A 11 -2.36 0.27 -2.82
C ALA A 11 -1.35 1.14 -2.06
N ILE A 12 -0.11 1.22 -2.52
CA ILE A 12 0.92 2.08 -1.92
C ILE A 12 0.50 3.55 -2.00
N GLU A 13 0.08 4.00 -3.17
CA GLU A 13 -0.39 5.38 -3.39
C GLU A 13 -1.56 5.71 -2.45
N ALA A 14 -2.52 4.80 -2.30
CA ALA A 14 -3.67 4.99 -1.43
C ALA A 14 -3.27 5.13 0.05
N VAL A 15 -2.39 4.27 0.56
CA VAL A 15 -1.95 4.32 1.96
C VAL A 15 -1.14 5.59 2.24
N VAL A 16 -0.23 5.95 1.33
CA VAL A 16 0.55 7.20 1.47
C VAL A 16 -0.37 8.42 1.40
N ASP A 17 -1.35 8.42 0.51
CA ASP A 17 -2.34 9.50 0.41
C ASP A 17 -3.11 9.67 1.73
N ILE A 18 -3.63 8.58 2.29
CA ILE A 18 -4.35 8.60 3.56
C ILE A 18 -3.45 9.15 4.69
N ALA A 19 -2.22 8.69 4.77
CA ALA A 19 -1.27 9.14 5.80
C ALA A 19 -0.92 10.61 5.63
N TYR A 20 -0.64 11.03 4.41
CA TYR A 20 -0.16 12.38 4.10
C TYR A 20 -1.25 13.45 4.24
N HIS A 21 -2.49 13.10 3.89
CA HIS A 21 -3.63 14.01 3.97
C HIS A 21 -4.48 13.80 5.24
N ALA A 22 -3.99 13.00 6.19
CA ALA A 22 -4.64 12.81 7.48
C ALA A 22 -4.81 14.14 8.20
N GLY A 23 -6.00 14.36 8.72
CA GLY A 23 -6.35 15.59 9.44
C GLY A 23 -7.40 15.29 10.51
N SER A 24 -8.36 16.21 10.69
CA SER A 24 -9.43 16.06 11.68
C SER A 24 -10.50 15.02 11.28
N ARG A 25 -10.51 14.59 10.03
CA ARG A 25 -11.50 13.64 9.50
C ARG A 25 -10.83 12.50 8.77
N PRO A 26 -11.50 11.31 8.69
CA PRO A 26 -11.03 10.24 7.81
C PRO A 26 -10.93 10.71 6.36
N VAL A 27 -9.98 10.12 5.62
CA VAL A 27 -9.78 10.44 4.20
C VAL A 27 -10.79 9.65 3.37
N GLN A 28 -11.56 10.34 2.54
CA GLN A 28 -12.58 9.73 1.70
C GLN A 28 -11.98 9.16 0.41
N SER A 29 -12.52 8.05 -0.07
CA SER A 29 -12.05 7.41 -1.29
C SER A 29 -12.17 8.32 -2.52
N GLN A 30 -13.19 9.18 -2.56
CA GLN A 30 -13.37 10.16 -3.63
C GLN A 30 -12.19 11.14 -3.72
N ASP A 31 -11.66 11.56 -2.57
CA ASP A 31 -10.52 12.47 -2.52
C ASP A 31 -9.22 11.78 -2.98
N ILE A 32 -9.07 10.51 -2.61
CA ILE A 32 -7.92 9.71 -3.09
C ILE A 32 -7.98 9.57 -4.62
N THR A 33 -9.13 9.23 -5.18
CA THR A 33 -9.32 9.16 -6.63
C THR A 33 -8.99 10.48 -7.31
N ARG A 34 -9.46 11.58 -6.76
CA ARG A 34 -9.22 12.93 -7.29
C ARG A 34 -7.74 13.29 -7.28
N ARG A 35 -7.04 13.02 -6.18
CA ARG A 35 -5.62 13.38 -6.02
C ARG A 35 -4.69 12.47 -6.81
N GLN A 36 -4.93 11.15 -6.77
CA GLN A 36 -3.98 10.15 -7.30
C GLN A 36 -4.37 9.64 -8.68
N GLY A 37 -5.58 9.90 -9.15
CA GLY A 37 -6.03 9.39 -10.44
C GLY A 37 -6.22 7.88 -10.50
N ILE A 38 -6.40 7.22 -9.35
CA ILE A 38 -6.64 5.78 -9.28
C ILE A 38 -8.08 5.49 -9.69
N PRO A 39 -8.33 4.57 -10.65
CA PRO A 39 -9.70 4.20 -11.00
C PRO A 39 -10.44 3.65 -9.77
N ARG A 40 -11.67 4.12 -9.56
CA ARG A 40 -12.46 3.82 -8.37
C ARG A 40 -12.57 2.34 -8.05
N ARG A 41 -12.78 1.52 -9.07
CA ARG A 41 -12.90 0.06 -8.90
C ARG A 41 -11.66 -0.56 -8.24
N TYR A 42 -10.47 -0.20 -8.75
CA TYR A 42 -9.20 -0.72 -8.22
C TYR A 42 -8.92 -0.17 -6.84
N LEU A 43 -9.24 1.09 -6.61
CA LEU A 43 -9.06 1.72 -5.29
C LEU A 43 -9.93 1.03 -4.23
N GLU A 44 -11.21 0.80 -4.51
CA GLU A 44 -12.13 0.13 -3.57
C GLU A 44 -11.64 -1.27 -3.20
N GLN A 45 -11.17 -2.04 -4.19
CA GLN A 45 -10.62 -3.38 -3.94
C GLN A 45 -9.38 -3.32 -3.05
N ALA A 46 -8.46 -2.42 -3.34
CA ALA A 46 -7.24 -2.24 -2.54
C ALA A 46 -7.58 -1.82 -1.11
N LEU A 47 -8.47 -0.86 -0.93
CA LEU A 47 -8.88 -0.38 0.39
C LEU A 47 -9.52 -1.49 1.22
N GLN A 48 -10.38 -2.33 0.64
CA GLN A 48 -10.98 -3.46 1.34
C GLN A 48 -9.93 -4.47 1.81
N GLN A 49 -8.96 -4.79 0.96
CA GLN A 49 -7.88 -5.73 1.31
C GLN A 49 -7.00 -5.17 2.43
N LEU A 50 -6.69 -3.89 2.38
CA LEU A 50 -5.88 -3.21 3.39
C LEU A 50 -6.60 -3.11 4.74
N VAL A 51 -7.92 -2.92 4.73
CA VAL A 51 -8.74 -2.95 5.96
C VAL A 51 -8.76 -4.36 6.55
N ARG A 52 -8.93 -5.40 5.74
CA ARG A 52 -8.89 -6.80 6.21
C ARG A 52 -7.55 -7.17 6.81
N ALA A 53 -6.47 -6.62 6.29
CA ALA A 53 -5.11 -6.84 6.78
C ALA A 53 -4.75 -5.96 7.98
N GLU A 54 -5.70 -5.15 8.46
CA GLU A 54 -5.50 -4.27 9.62
C GLU A 54 -4.40 -3.21 9.42
N LEU A 55 -4.17 -2.80 8.19
CA LEU A 55 -3.32 -1.65 7.86
C LEU A 55 -4.12 -0.35 7.81
N LEU A 56 -5.40 -0.45 7.47
CA LEU A 56 -6.35 0.66 7.46
C LEU A 56 -7.57 0.33 8.32
N THR A 57 -8.24 1.36 8.80
CA THR A 57 -9.57 1.26 9.42
C THR A 57 -10.57 2.06 8.60
N GLY A 58 -11.75 1.48 8.38
CA GLY A 58 -12.86 2.16 7.71
C GLY A 58 -13.80 2.79 8.72
N VAL A 59 -14.27 3.99 8.43
CA VAL A 59 -15.28 4.71 9.21
C VAL A 59 -16.51 4.91 8.33
N ARG A 60 -17.66 4.44 8.78
CA ARG A 60 -18.92 4.55 8.04
C ARG A 60 -19.59 5.92 8.23
N GLY A 61 -20.45 6.27 7.29
CA GLY A 61 -21.32 7.45 7.36
C GLY A 61 -20.92 8.55 6.37
N PRO A 62 -21.68 9.66 6.31
CA PRO A 62 -21.44 10.75 5.35
C PRO A 62 -20.12 11.48 5.58
N ARG A 63 -19.56 11.40 6.79
CA ARG A 63 -18.24 11.93 7.15
C ARG A 63 -17.21 10.82 7.34
N GLY A 64 -17.53 9.62 6.86
CA GLY A 64 -16.68 8.47 6.93
C GLY A 64 -15.53 8.52 5.93
N GLY A 65 -14.72 7.46 5.94
CA GLY A 65 -13.56 7.33 5.09
C GLY A 65 -12.59 6.34 5.70
N TYR A 66 -11.30 6.61 5.55
CA TYR A 66 -10.25 5.68 5.97
C TYR A 66 -9.20 6.41 6.80
N ASN A 67 -8.71 5.70 7.82
CA ASN A 67 -7.56 6.10 8.64
C ASN A 67 -6.53 4.99 8.62
N LEU A 68 -5.29 5.31 8.97
CA LEU A 68 -4.29 4.29 9.26
C LEU A 68 -4.70 3.54 10.54
N ALA A 69 -4.57 2.21 10.53
CA ALA A 69 -4.83 1.37 11.70
C ALA A 69 -3.64 1.36 12.67
N ARG A 70 -2.48 1.78 12.22
CA ARG A 70 -1.23 1.86 13.00
C ARG A 70 -0.56 3.19 12.71
N GLU A 71 0.37 3.60 13.58
CA GLU A 71 1.22 4.74 13.31
C GLU A 71 1.96 4.57 11.98
N ARG A 72 2.10 5.64 11.23
CA ARG A 72 2.74 5.62 9.91
C ARG A 72 4.20 5.16 9.94
N ARG A 73 4.86 5.22 11.10
CA ARG A 73 6.21 4.67 11.31
C ARG A 73 6.20 3.15 11.36
N ARG A 74 5.07 2.54 11.69
CA ARG A 74 4.91 1.09 11.88
C ARG A 74 4.29 0.39 10.67
N ILE A 75 4.07 1.11 9.59
CA ILE A 75 3.61 0.55 8.32
C ILE A 75 4.74 0.72 7.32
N SER A 76 5.24 -0.40 6.79
CA SER A 76 6.25 -0.39 5.74
C SER A 76 5.63 -0.60 4.37
N ILE A 77 6.35 -0.23 3.34
CA ILE A 77 5.97 -0.56 1.96
C ILE A 77 5.91 -2.08 1.80
N GLY A 78 6.81 -2.82 2.46
CA GLY A 78 6.79 -4.26 2.45
C GLY A 78 5.49 -4.85 2.99
N ASP A 79 4.91 -4.29 4.05
CA ASP A 79 3.62 -4.72 4.60
C ASP A 79 2.52 -4.63 3.53
N ILE A 80 2.47 -3.52 2.80
CA ILE A 80 1.46 -3.30 1.75
C ILE A 80 1.67 -4.26 0.58
N VAL A 81 2.90 -4.38 0.11
CA VAL A 81 3.26 -5.27 -1.00
C VAL A 81 2.87 -6.71 -0.68
N GLN A 82 3.18 -7.18 0.52
CA GLN A 82 2.86 -8.54 0.94
C GLN A 82 1.36 -8.81 0.95
N VAL A 83 0.56 -7.89 1.46
CA VAL A 83 -0.91 -7.99 1.46
C VAL A 83 -1.44 -8.12 0.03
N MET A 84 -0.95 -7.27 -0.87
CA MET A 84 -1.44 -7.22 -2.24
C MET A 84 -1.00 -8.40 -3.08
N LEU A 85 0.19 -8.96 -2.84
CA LEU A 85 0.67 -10.16 -3.54
C LEU A 85 -0.05 -11.42 -3.06
N ASN A 86 -0.37 -11.53 -1.79
CA ASN A 86 -1.05 -12.69 -1.23
C ASN A 86 -2.51 -12.84 -1.69
N THR A 87 -3.15 -11.75 -2.10
CA THR A 87 -4.56 -11.77 -2.52
C THR A 87 -4.81 -12.34 -3.92
N GLY A 88 -3.75 -12.61 -4.69
CA GLY A 88 -3.87 -13.19 -6.04
C GLY A 88 -3.54 -14.68 -6.14
N GLN A 89 -3.20 -15.31 -5.02
CA GLN A 89 -2.68 -16.70 -5.04
C GLN A 89 -3.75 -17.79 -4.96
N ALA A 90 -5.03 -17.44 -4.78
CA ALA A 90 -6.09 -18.42 -4.59
C ALA A 90 -6.37 -19.33 -5.83
N ASP A 91 -5.95 -18.89 -7.01
CA ASP A 91 -6.21 -19.59 -8.27
C ASP A 91 -4.95 -20.22 -8.91
N VAL A 92 -3.81 -20.15 -8.24
CA VAL A 92 -2.58 -20.78 -8.73
C VAL A 92 -2.44 -22.16 -8.06
N PRO A 93 -2.35 -23.25 -8.83
CA PRO A 93 -2.09 -24.57 -8.25
C PRO A 93 -0.82 -24.55 -7.41
N PRO A 94 -0.76 -25.29 -6.29
CA PRO A 94 0.46 -25.35 -5.50
C PRO A 94 1.63 -25.80 -6.38
N GLU A 95 2.63 -24.94 -6.48
CA GLU A 95 3.80 -25.11 -7.35
C GLU A 95 4.76 -26.22 -6.89
N ASP A 96 4.40 -26.96 -5.85
CA ASP A 96 5.32 -27.81 -5.10
C ASP A 96 5.99 -28.94 -5.91
N ASN A 97 5.51 -29.21 -7.12
CA ASN A 97 6.09 -30.29 -7.95
C ASN A 97 6.18 -29.96 -9.44
N MET A 98 6.03 -28.71 -9.85
CA MET A 98 6.13 -28.33 -11.27
C MET A 98 7.50 -27.76 -11.60
N GLY A 99 8.24 -28.47 -12.41
CA GLY A 99 9.50 -27.99 -12.94
C GLY A 99 10.56 -29.08 -13.06
N SER A 100 11.56 -28.82 -13.88
CA SER A 100 12.73 -29.68 -14.02
C SER A 100 13.63 -29.59 -12.78
N GLU A 101 14.56 -30.53 -12.67
CA GLU A 101 15.58 -30.50 -11.63
C GLU A 101 16.36 -29.17 -11.66
N LEU A 102 16.68 -28.66 -12.84
CA LEU A 102 17.33 -27.36 -13.02
C LEU A 102 16.48 -26.23 -12.42
N THR A 103 15.19 -26.22 -12.69
CA THR A 103 14.27 -25.20 -12.16
C THR A 103 14.19 -25.27 -10.65
N LEU A 104 14.02 -26.45 -10.08
CA LEU A 104 13.83 -26.62 -8.64
C LEU A 104 15.13 -26.36 -7.84
N THR A 105 16.27 -26.74 -8.41
CA THR A 105 17.56 -26.70 -7.70
C THR A 105 18.31 -25.38 -7.90
N VAL A 106 18.14 -24.72 -9.04
CA VAL A 106 18.92 -23.54 -9.43
C VAL A 106 18.07 -22.30 -9.62
N ILE A 107 17.03 -22.38 -10.46
CA ILE A 107 16.27 -21.19 -10.86
C ILE A 107 15.35 -20.69 -9.73
N ARG A 108 14.61 -21.59 -9.10
CA ARG A 108 13.68 -21.22 -8.00
C ARG A 108 14.43 -20.63 -6.81
N PRO A 109 15.53 -21.25 -6.29
CA PRO A 109 16.31 -20.64 -5.21
C PRO A 109 16.88 -19.27 -5.55
N LEU A 110 17.31 -19.05 -6.80
CA LEU A 110 17.76 -17.74 -7.26
C LEU A 110 16.61 -16.70 -7.13
N TRP A 111 15.43 -17.06 -7.63
CA TRP A 111 14.28 -16.19 -7.60
C TRP A 111 13.81 -15.87 -6.17
N GLU A 112 13.76 -16.90 -5.32
CA GLU A 112 13.42 -16.73 -3.90
C GLU A 112 14.39 -15.80 -3.18
N ASN A 113 15.69 -15.89 -3.48
CA ASN A 113 16.69 -14.98 -2.94
C ASN A 113 16.44 -13.53 -3.37
N VAL A 114 16.15 -13.31 -4.66
CA VAL A 114 15.86 -11.96 -5.18
C VAL A 114 14.62 -11.39 -4.51
N GLU A 115 13.57 -12.19 -4.38
CA GLU A 115 12.34 -11.77 -3.70
C GLU A 115 12.60 -11.42 -2.22
N THR A 116 13.39 -12.24 -1.54
CA THR A 116 13.75 -12.00 -0.13
C THR A 116 14.51 -10.67 0.02
N GLU A 117 15.51 -10.43 -0.81
CA GLU A 117 16.28 -9.18 -0.79
C GLU A 117 15.39 -7.97 -1.08
N MET A 118 14.49 -8.09 -2.06
CA MET A 118 13.53 -7.05 -2.39
C MET A 118 12.62 -6.74 -1.19
N MET A 119 12.09 -7.78 -0.55
CA MET A 119 11.21 -7.61 0.61
C MET A 119 11.94 -6.97 1.80
N ILE A 120 13.19 -7.35 2.05
CA ILE A 120 14.02 -6.70 3.08
C ILE A 120 14.12 -5.20 2.80
N ARG A 121 14.41 -4.83 1.56
CA ARG A 121 14.51 -3.42 1.16
C ARG A 121 13.19 -2.67 1.33
N LEU A 122 12.07 -3.28 0.91
CA LEU A 122 10.76 -2.67 1.02
C LEU A 122 10.30 -2.54 2.49
N ASN A 123 10.68 -3.48 3.34
CA ASN A 123 10.38 -3.43 4.77
C ASN A 123 11.14 -2.31 5.52
N GLU A 124 12.24 -1.82 4.97
CA GLU A 124 12.98 -0.69 5.52
C GLU A 124 12.35 0.67 5.22
N VAL A 125 11.44 0.74 4.26
CA VAL A 125 10.79 1.99 3.86
C VAL A 125 9.44 2.10 4.57
N SER A 126 9.34 3.04 5.51
CA SER A 126 8.09 3.31 6.23
C SER A 126 7.21 4.32 5.48
N ILE A 127 5.92 4.28 5.77
CA ILE A 127 4.98 5.29 5.28
C ILE A 127 5.39 6.67 5.77
N ASP A 128 5.86 6.78 7.03
CA ASP A 128 6.34 8.04 7.59
C ASP A 128 7.48 8.65 6.76
N SER A 129 8.45 7.84 6.34
CA SER A 129 9.57 8.32 5.52
C SER A 129 9.12 8.88 4.17
N LEU A 130 8.10 8.27 3.54
CA LEU A 130 7.54 8.76 2.29
C LEU A 130 6.76 10.06 2.49
N CYS A 131 6.02 10.19 3.59
CA CYS A 131 5.35 11.43 3.94
C CYS A 131 6.36 12.57 4.18
N GLN A 132 7.48 12.28 4.82
CA GLN A 132 8.57 13.26 5.00
C GLN A 132 9.18 13.69 3.67
N GLN A 133 9.41 12.75 2.76
CA GLN A 133 9.90 13.07 1.41
C GLN A 133 8.92 13.94 0.65
N ALA A 134 7.62 13.64 0.73
CA ALA A 134 6.57 14.44 0.09
C ALA A 134 6.56 15.87 0.64
N GLN A 135 6.69 16.03 1.95
CA GLN A 135 6.76 17.33 2.60
C GLN A 135 7.99 18.13 2.14
N LYS A 136 9.15 17.51 2.11
CA LYS A 136 10.39 18.14 1.64
C LYS A 136 10.34 18.53 0.17
N SER A 137 9.57 17.78 -0.62
CA SER A 137 9.39 18.05 -2.06
C SER A 137 8.30 19.09 -2.34
N GLY A 138 7.69 19.67 -1.32
CA GLY A 138 6.70 20.74 -1.46
C GLY A 138 5.29 20.29 -1.83
N VAL A 139 4.97 19.00 -1.69
CA VAL A 139 3.60 18.51 -1.94
C VAL A 139 2.68 19.03 -0.84
N ALA A 140 1.60 19.71 -1.23
CA ALA A 140 0.62 20.25 -0.28
C ALA A 140 -0.18 19.13 0.41
N SER A 141 -0.37 19.25 1.74
CA SER A 141 -1.21 18.35 2.52
C SER A 141 -2.55 19.02 2.79
N GLU A 142 -3.64 18.42 2.31
CA GLU A 142 -5.01 18.88 2.59
C GLU A 142 -5.36 18.72 4.07
N GLY A 143 -4.80 17.68 4.73
CA GLY A 143 -4.98 17.46 6.16
C GLY A 143 -4.41 18.60 7.02
N ARG A 144 -3.23 19.09 6.68
CA ARG A 144 -2.63 20.24 7.39
C ARG A 144 -3.43 21.52 7.19
N GLN A 145 -3.89 21.76 5.96
CA GLN A 145 -4.75 22.91 5.67
C GLN A 145 -6.03 22.86 6.51
N SER A 146 -6.63 21.67 6.64
CA SER A 146 -7.81 21.48 7.49
C SER A 146 -7.52 21.76 8.96
N LEU A 147 -6.36 21.34 9.48
CA LEU A 147 -5.96 21.59 10.87
C LEU A 147 -5.68 23.07 11.12
N ASP A 148 -5.06 23.76 10.17
CA ASP A 148 -4.75 25.20 10.26
C ASP A 148 -6.04 26.04 10.32
N PHE A 149 -7.13 25.62 9.68
CA PHE A 149 -8.42 26.29 9.70
C PHE A 149 -9.23 26.05 10.99
N THR A 150 -8.88 25.03 11.78
CA THR A 150 -9.58 24.71 13.03
C THR A 150 -8.98 25.37 14.26
N ILE A 151 -7.86 26.04 14.10
CA ILE A 151 -7.23 26.84 15.14
C ILE A 151 -7.77 28.27 15.07
#